data_ac7004267c2537c848c448806774cbb3
#
_entry.id   ac7004267c2537c848c448806774cbb3
#
_cell.length_a   1.000
_cell.length_b   1.000
_cell.length_c   1.000
_cell.angle_alpha   90.00
_cell.angle_beta   90.00
_cell.angle_gamma   90.00
#
_symmetry.space_group_name_H-M   'P 1'
#
loop_
_entity.id
_entity.type
_entity.pdbx_description
1 polymer ?
#
loop_
_entity_poly.entity_id
_entity_poly.type
_entity_poly.pdbx_seq_one_letter_code
_entity_poly.pdbx_strand_id
1 'polypeptide(L)'
;MVEQKKKWKILIMKFLTRKLVTPADLNPRGTLHGGQLLKWIDEEGGIHACLELDTGLIVTKYISEIEFKYPVLEGDVVQIGMQTLDIGKSSCTLACDVRSLQADRIICSIDKMVYVRVNKYGLPKAHGGMDE
;
A
#
# COMPACT_ATOMS: atom_id res chain seq x y z
N MET A 1 6.35 -22.64 -14.24
CA MET A 1 6.89 -22.10 -13.20
C MET A 1 6.81 -20.61 -13.04
N VAL A 2 7.28 -19.79 -14.00
CA VAL A 2 7.10 -18.34 -13.91
C VAL A 2 5.61 -17.97 -13.85
N GLU A 3 4.81 -18.57 -14.69
CA GLU A 3 3.35 -18.36 -14.71
C GLU A 3 2.70 -18.77 -13.40
N GLN A 4 3.12 -19.89 -12.83
CA GLN A 4 2.57 -20.38 -11.58
C GLN A 4 2.96 -19.48 -10.41
N LYS A 5 4.20 -18.98 -10.37
CA LYS A 5 4.64 -18.03 -9.35
C LYS A 5 3.85 -16.72 -9.44
N LYS A 6 3.62 -16.23 -10.67
CA LYS A 6 2.85 -15.02 -10.89
C LYS A 6 1.40 -15.19 -10.43
N LYS A 7 0.80 -16.31 -10.78
CA LYS A 7 -0.56 -16.66 -10.37
C LYS A 7 -0.66 -16.79 -8.85
N TRP A 8 0.33 -17.39 -8.22
CA TRP A 8 0.41 -17.52 -6.78
C TRP A 8 0.49 -16.15 -6.10
N LYS A 9 1.31 -15.23 -6.61
CA LYS A 9 1.42 -13.87 -6.08
C LYS A 9 0.09 -13.12 -6.17
N ILE A 10 -0.66 -13.28 -7.25
CA ILE A 10 -2.00 -12.68 -7.40
C ILE A 10 -2.92 -13.16 -6.29
N LEU A 11 -2.86 -14.44 -5.93
CA LEU A 11 -3.70 -15.04 -4.90
C LEU A 11 -3.36 -14.58 -3.48
N ILE A 12 -2.21 -13.94 -3.26
CA ILE A 12 -1.80 -13.48 -1.94
C ILE A 12 -1.93 -11.98 -1.72
N MET A 13 -2.64 -11.28 -2.60
CA MET A 13 -3.06 -9.90 -2.31
C MET A 13 -3.91 -9.91 -1.05
N LYS A 14 -3.46 -9.21 -0.01
CA LYS A 14 -4.08 -9.24 1.31
C LYS A 14 -4.79 -7.92 1.58
N PHE A 15 -6.11 -7.97 1.73
CA PHE A 15 -6.95 -6.82 2.08
C PHE A 15 -7.18 -6.80 3.58
N LEU A 16 -6.17 -6.38 4.34
CA LEU A 16 -6.18 -6.44 5.79
C LEU A 16 -6.71 -5.17 6.45
N THR A 17 -6.80 -4.07 5.70
CA THR A 17 -7.20 -2.78 6.24
C THR A 17 -8.49 -2.30 5.60
N ARG A 18 -9.41 -1.85 6.43
CA ARG A 18 -10.67 -1.25 6.00
C ARG A 18 -10.79 0.15 6.58
N LYS A 19 -11.31 1.07 5.78
CA LYS A 19 -11.57 2.44 6.21
C LYS A 19 -13.00 2.83 5.85
N LEU A 20 -13.71 3.40 6.82
CA LEU A 20 -15.00 4.02 6.59
C LEU A 20 -14.77 5.44 6.09
N VAL A 21 -15.41 5.80 4.99
CA VAL A 21 -15.34 7.16 4.45
C VAL A 21 -16.28 8.06 5.22
N THR A 22 -15.74 9.01 5.96
CA THR A 22 -16.48 9.94 6.81
C THR A 22 -16.52 11.34 6.15
N PRO A 23 -17.37 12.26 6.63
CA PRO A 23 -17.42 13.62 6.07
C PRO A 23 -16.06 14.32 6.05
N ALA A 24 -15.20 14.08 7.04
CA ALA A 24 -13.87 14.68 7.11
C ALA A 24 -12.92 14.21 5.99
N ASP A 25 -13.25 13.10 5.34
CA ASP A 25 -12.42 12.52 4.29
C ASP A 25 -12.79 13.02 2.89
N LEU A 26 -13.78 13.88 2.79
CA LEU A 26 -14.35 14.28 1.50
C LEU A 26 -13.70 15.55 0.95
N ASN A 27 -13.62 15.61 -0.37
CA ASN A 27 -13.28 16.84 -1.09
C ASN A 27 -14.53 17.72 -1.25
N PRO A 28 -14.40 18.94 -1.83
CA PRO A 28 -15.56 19.83 -2.00
C PRO A 28 -16.67 19.26 -2.87
N ARG A 29 -16.41 18.25 -3.69
CA ARG A 29 -17.42 17.58 -4.52
C ARG A 29 -18.22 16.54 -3.76
N GLY A 30 -17.84 16.25 -2.51
CA GLY A 30 -18.52 15.22 -1.71
C GLY A 30 -18.02 13.80 -1.98
N THR A 31 -16.85 13.63 -2.58
CA THR A 31 -16.24 12.33 -2.78
C THR A 31 -14.93 12.22 -1.99
N LEU A 32 -14.46 11.01 -1.77
CA LEU A 32 -13.23 10.77 -1.03
C LEU A 32 -12.07 11.55 -1.64
N HIS A 33 -11.39 12.33 -0.81
CA HIS A 33 -10.22 13.11 -1.22
C HIS A 33 -9.08 12.17 -1.61
N GLY A 34 -8.52 12.37 -2.82
CA GLY A 34 -7.43 11.52 -3.31
C GLY A 34 -6.23 11.49 -2.40
N GLY A 35 -5.86 12.63 -1.81
CA GLY A 35 -4.76 12.71 -0.86
C GLY A 35 -5.01 11.92 0.42
N GLN A 36 -6.26 11.86 0.88
CA GLN A 36 -6.62 11.05 2.04
C GLN A 36 -6.49 9.56 1.73
N LEU A 37 -6.97 9.14 0.56
CA LEU A 37 -6.80 7.76 0.13
C LEU A 37 -5.32 7.40 0.02
N LEU A 38 -4.52 8.27 -0.57
CA LEU A 38 -3.08 8.05 -0.71
C LEU A 38 -2.39 7.94 0.65
N LYS A 39 -2.80 8.76 1.62
CA LYS A 39 -2.29 8.66 2.99
C LYS A 39 -2.58 7.28 3.58
N TRP A 40 -3.79 6.80 3.47
CA TRP A 40 -4.17 5.47 3.96
C TRP A 40 -3.36 4.36 3.27
N ILE A 41 -3.17 4.49 1.95
CA ILE A 41 -2.39 3.53 1.17
C ILE A 41 -0.94 3.52 1.64
N ASP A 42 -0.33 4.69 1.82
CA ASP A 42 1.06 4.80 2.24
C ASP A 42 1.26 4.25 3.66
N GLU A 43 0.34 4.53 4.56
CA GLU A 43 0.36 3.98 5.91
C GLU A 43 0.32 2.45 5.88
N GLU A 44 -0.60 1.88 5.12
CA GLU A 44 -0.73 0.42 5.02
C GLU A 44 0.48 -0.22 4.36
N GLY A 45 1.00 0.40 3.30
CA GLY A 45 2.22 -0.07 2.65
C GLY A 45 3.42 -0.06 3.58
N GLY A 46 3.54 1.01 4.38
CA GLY A 46 4.59 1.13 5.38
C GLY A 46 4.51 0.04 6.44
N ILE A 47 3.31 -0.23 6.95
CA ILE A 47 3.08 -1.32 7.92
C ILE A 47 3.48 -2.66 7.32
N HIS A 48 3.03 -2.93 6.09
CA HIS A 48 3.34 -4.18 5.41
C HIS A 48 4.85 -4.35 5.21
N ALA A 49 5.52 -3.28 4.78
CA ALA A 49 6.97 -3.30 4.58
C ALA A 49 7.73 -3.49 5.90
N CYS A 50 7.27 -2.87 6.99
CA CYS A 50 7.87 -3.07 8.32
C CYS A 50 7.84 -4.53 8.72
N LEU A 51 6.72 -5.21 8.48
CA LEU A 51 6.58 -6.62 8.81
C LEU A 51 7.46 -7.50 7.91
N GLU A 52 7.53 -7.17 6.61
CA GLU A 52 8.35 -7.95 5.67
C GLU A 52 9.85 -7.79 5.93
N LEU A 53 10.29 -6.59 6.30
CA LEU A 53 11.71 -6.29 6.53
C LEU A 53 12.11 -6.39 8.00
N ASP A 54 11.17 -6.75 8.88
CA ASP A 54 11.37 -6.91 10.32
C ASP A 54 12.05 -5.68 10.94
N THR A 55 11.48 -4.51 10.70
CA THR A 55 12.01 -3.25 11.22
C THR A 55 10.94 -2.18 11.31
N GLY A 56 11.09 -1.22 12.24
CA GLY A 56 10.25 -0.03 12.31
C GLY A 56 10.84 1.18 11.59
N LEU A 57 12.05 1.05 11.03
CA LEU A 57 12.75 2.16 10.37
C LEU A 57 12.61 2.04 8.86
N ILE A 58 11.50 2.54 8.36
CA ILE A 58 11.12 2.45 6.95
C ILE A 58 10.86 3.85 6.40
N VAL A 59 11.27 4.07 5.16
CA VAL A 59 10.89 5.27 4.40
C VAL A 59 10.23 4.85 3.10
N THR A 60 9.27 5.64 2.64
CA THR A 60 8.67 5.49 1.32
C THR A 60 9.65 6.06 0.31
N LYS A 61 10.08 5.24 -0.64
CA LYS A 61 11.04 5.67 -1.64
C LYS A 61 10.39 5.98 -2.99
N TYR A 62 9.37 5.22 -3.36
CA TYR A 62 8.82 5.31 -4.70
C TYR A 62 7.38 4.82 -4.73
N ILE A 63 6.54 5.55 -5.42
CA ILE A 63 5.17 5.13 -5.73
C ILE A 63 4.98 5.40 -7.22
N SER A 64 4.58 4.36 -7.96
CA SER A 64 4.35 4.45 -9.39
C SER A 64 3.06 5.23 -9.68
N GLU A 65 2.66 5.29 -10.94
CA GLU A 65 1.40 5.89 -11.34
C GLU A 65 0.25 5.37 -10.50
N ILE A 66 -0.61 6.30 -10.09
CA ILE A 66 -1.81 6.00 -9.34
C ILE A 66 -3.00 6.34 -10.22
N GLU A 67 -3.84 5.36 -10.48
CA GLU A 67 -5.07 5.56 -11.21
C GLU A 67 -6.25 5.51 -10.26
N PHE A 68 -6.97 6.63 -10.14
CA PHE A 68 -8.22 6.71 -9.40
C PHE A 68 -9.35 6.43 -10.39
N LYS A 69 -9.88 5.22 -10.36
CA LYS A 69 -10.80 4.74 -11.40
C LYS A 69 -12.23 5.22 -11.20
N TYR A 70 -12.67 5.31 -9.95
CA TYR A 70 -14.04 5.62 -9.60
C TYR A 70 -14.09 6.46 -8.34
N PRO A 71 -15.05 7.41 -8.25
CA PRO A 71 -15.24 8.17 -7.03
C PRO A 71 -15.81 7.30 -5.91
N VAL A 72 -15.48 7.64 -4.67
CA VAL A 72 -15.96 6.97 -3.47
C VAL A 72 -16.78 7.97 -2.66
N LEU A 73 -17.92 7.54 -2.19
CA LEU A 73 -18.87 8.40 -1.50
C LEU A 73 -18.78 8.22 0.02
N GLU A 74 -19.32 9.21 0.74
CA GLU A 74 -19.47 9.11 2.19
C GLU A 74 -20.24 7.85 2.56
N GLY A 75 -19.80 7.18 3.62
CA GLY A 75 -20.44 5.96 4.11
C GLY A 75 -19.96 4.69 3.43
N ASP A 76 -19.20 4.80 2.36
CA ASP A 76 -18.59 3.61 1.75
C ASP A 76 -17.46 3.10 2.65
N VAL A 77 -17.17 1.81 2.51
CA VAL A 77 -16.01 1.18 3.17
C VAL A 77 -15.04 0.77 2.07
N VAL A 78 -13.81 1.23 2.17
CA VAL A 78 -12.75 0.81 1.25
C VAL A 78 -11.82 -0.19 1.95
N GLN A 79 -11.44 -1.21 1.21
CA GLN A 79 -10.42 -2.18 1.64
C GLN A 79 -9.13 -1.92 0.88
N ILE A 80 -8.04 -1.85 1.62
CA ILE A 80 -6.72 -1.62 1.04
C ILE A 80 -5.96 -2.94 1.07
N GLY A 81 -5.54 -3.39 -0.10
CA GLY A 81 -4.80 -4.63 -0.27
C GLY A 81 -3.37 -4.36 -0.66
N MET A 82 -2.46 -5.14 -0.10
CA MET A 82 -1.04 -5.11 -0.43
C MET A 82 -0.56 -6.48 -0.82
N GLN A 83 0.34 -6.52 -1.78
CA GLN A 83 0.99 -7.74 -2.23
C GLN A 83 2.49 -7.49 -2.32
N THR A 84 3.28 -8.35 -1.68
CA THR A 84 4.73 -8.29 -1.82
C THR A 84 5.14 -8.81 -3.18
N LEU A 85 5.86 -8.01 -3.95
CA LEU A 85 6.37 -8.38 -5.26
C LEU A 85 7.83 -8.83 -5.18
N ASP A 86 8.62 -8.16 -4.35
CA ASP A 86 10.04 -8.43 -4.25
C ASP A 86 10.60 -7.88 -2.94
N ILE A 87 11.62 -8.55 -2.41
CA ILE A 87 12.37 -8.10 -1.25
C ILE A 87 13.84 -8.08 -1.63
N GLY A 88 14.41 -6.86 -1.68
CA GLY A 88 15.82 -6.64 -1.94
C GLY A 88 16.64 -6.61 -0.64
N LYS A 89 17.88 -6.14 -0.73
CA LYS A 89 18.76 -6.06 0.43
C LYS A 89 18.24 -5.13 1.51
N SER A 90 17.68 -3.99 1.10
CA SER A 90 17.14 -2.98 2.02
C SER A 90 15.73 -2.55 1.61
N SER A 91 15.16 -3.17 0.60
CA SER A 91 13.91 -2.71 0.00
C SER A 91 12.82 -3.75 0.05
N CYS A 92 11.58 -3.26 0.04
CA CYS A 92 10.38 -4.07 -0.13
C CYS A 92 9.55 -3.41 -1.22
N THR A 93 9.23 -4.18 -2.25
CA THR A 93 8.40 -3.72 -3.37
C THR A 93 7.03 -4.33 -3.27
N LEU A 94 6.01 -3.49 -3.31
CA LEU A 94 4.63 -3.89 -3.13
C LEU A 94 3.78 -3.46 -4.33
N ALA A 95 2.68 -4.16 -4.54
CA ALA A 95 1.56 -3.69 -5.34
C ALA A 95 0.38 -3.43 -4.42
N CYS A 96 -0.50 -2.52 -4.81
CA CYS A 96 -1.67 -2.15 -4.02
C CYS A 96 -2.91 -2.13 -4.89
N ASP A 97 -3.99 -2.70 -4.37
CA ASP A 97 -5.33 -2.51 -4.89
C ASP A 97 -6.22 -1.99 -3.78
N VAL A 98 -7.09 -1.05 -4.12
CA VAL A 98 -8.12 -0.56 -3.19
C VAL A 98 -9.49 -0.92 -3.76
N ARG A 99 -10.31 -1.52 -2.94
CA ARG A 99 -11.64 -2.01 -3.32
C ARG A 99 -12.72 -1.29 -2.52
N SER A 100 -13.77 -0.85 -3.22
CA SER A 100 -15.01 -0.39 -2.59
C SER A 100 -15.87 -1.60 -2.25
N LEU A 101 -16.31 -1.72 -1.01
CA LEU A 101 -17.20 -2.80 -0.61
C LEU A 101 -18.63 -2.57 -1.11
N GLN A 102 -19.08 -1.31 -1.14
CA GLN A 102 -20.41 -0.97 -1.62
C GLN A 102 -20.57 -1.22 -3.11
N ALA A 103 -19.60 -0.77 -3.91
CA ALA A 103 -19.64 -0.93 -5.35
C ALA A 103 -19.09 -2.28 -5.80
N ASP A 104 -18.45 -3.02 -4.91
CA ASP A 104 -17.83 -4.31 -5.18
C ASP A 104 -16.89 -4.26 -6.39
N ARG A 105 -15.98 -3.30 -6.37
CA ARG A 105 -15.01 -3.12 -7.46
C ARG A 105 -13.74 -2.43 -7.01
N ILE A 106 -12.69 -2.60 -7.81
CA ILE A 106 -11.42 -1.90 -7.60
C ILE A 106 -11.57 -0.44 -7.98
N ILE A 107 -11.25 0.45 -7.08
CA ILE A 107 -11.37 1.90 -7.26
C ILE A 107 -10.02 2.57 -7.48
N CYS A 108 -8.93 1.91 -7.11
CA CYS A 108 -7.58 2.46 -7.23
C CYS A 108 -6.59 1.30 -7.30
N SER A 109 -5.58 1.44 -8.15
CA SER A 109 -4.50 0.44 -8.27
C SER A 109 -3.17 1.15 -8.38
N ILE A 110 -2.15 0.55 -7.76
CA ILE A 110 -0.76 1.00 -7.85
C ILE A 110 0.08 -0.23 -8.13
N ASP A 111 0.78 -0.22 -9.27
CA ASP A 111 1.55 -1.39 -9.69
C ASP A 111 2.83 -1.58 -8.89
N LYS A 112 3.40 -0.49 -8.36
CA LYS A 112 4.69 -0.58 -7.69
C LYS A 112 4.85 0.50 -6.63
N MET A 113 5.12 0.06 -5.40
CA MET A 113 5.49 0.92 -4.28
C MET A 113 6.77 0.36 -3.69
N VAL A 114 7.75 1.21 -3.42
CA VAL A 114 9.04 0.77 -2.86
C VAL A 114 9.26 1.44 -1.52
N TYR A 115 9.47 0.61 -0.51
CA TYR A 115 9.85 1.03 0.84
C TYR A 115 11.26 0.56 1.11
N VAL A 116 12.03 1.36 1.84
CA VAL A 116 13.43 1.06 2.10
C VAL A 116 13.69 1.11 3.61
N ARG A 117 14.31 0.06 4.10
CA ARG A 117 14.83 0.03 5.47
C ARG A 117 16.01 1.00 5.57
N VAL A 118 15.99 1.83 6.60
CA VAL A 118 17.05 2.80 6.85
C VAL A 118 17.59 2.63 8.26
N ASN A 119 18.79 3.15 8.49
CA ASN A 119 19.33 3.24 9.84
C ASN A 119 18.82 4.52 10.52
N LYS A 120 19.26 4.77 11.75
CA LYS A 120 18.84 5.95 12.53
C LYS A 120 19.22 7.29 11.89
N TYR A 121 20.12 7.28 10.89
CA TYR A 121 20.52 8.46 10.15
C TYR A 121 19.77 8.62 8.82
N GLY A 122 18.82 7.74 8.54
CA GLY A 122 18.05 7.79 7.30
C GLY A 122 18.75 7.18 6.09
N LEU A 123 19.84 6.46 6.29
CA LEU A 123 20.58 5.81 5.19
C LEU A 123 20.09 4.38 4.99
N PRO A 124 20.04 3.88 3.74
CA PRO A 124 19.60 2.51 3.46
C PRO A 124 20.40 1.48 4.26
N LYS A 125 19.70 0.47 4.77
CA LYS A 125 20.28 -0.59 5.57
C LYS A 125 19.72 -1.94 5.14
N ALA A 126 20.58 -2.94 4.96
CA ALA A 126 20.14 -4.28 4.61
C ALA A 126 19.25 -4.85 5.71
N HIS A 127 18.11 -5.48 5.31
CA HIS A 127 17.23 -6.13 6.27
C HIS A 127 17.93 -7.32 6.91
N GLY A 128 17.53 -7.64 8.14
CA GLY A 128 18.20 -8.69 8.91
C GLY A 128 19.51 -8.24 9.57
N GLY A 129 20.00 -7.05 9.25
CA GLY A 129 21.17 -6.47 9.90
C GLY A 129 20.82 -5.86 11.25
N MET A 130 21.83 -5.63 12.08
CA MET A 130 21.65 -4.97 13.37
C MET A 130 21.41 -3.49 13.17
N ASP A 131 20.52 -2.92 13.95
CA ASP A 131 20.32 -1.47 13.99
C ASP A 131 21.49 -0.82 14.74
N GLU A 132 21.97 0.29 14.18
CA GLU A 132 23.04 1.07 14.79
C GLU A 132 22.50 2.15 15.69
#